data_417e33194250d71992f5fb1f58a1a708
#
_entry.id   417e33194250d71992f5fb1f58a1a708
#
_cell.length_a   1.000
_cell.length_b   1.000
_cell.length_c   1.000
_cell.angle_alpha   90.00
_cell.angle_beta   90.00
_cell.angle_gamma   90.00
#
_symmetry.space_group_name_H-M   'P 1'
#
loop_
_entity.id
_entity.type
_entity.pdbx_description
1 polymer ?
#
loop_
_entity_poly.entity_id
_entity_poly.type
_entity_poly.pdbx_seq_one_letter_code
_entity_poly.pdbx_strand_id
1 'polypeptide(L)'
;MKKYFFLIICSIITISCSSSKKEPQEITCPDVVISKEHQSYYALLEDAGDNENNMSFVATINNFNMQCKQKETSDVESVLDLLFIANPLNETVKKYNFNYFVSILDENDD
;
A
#
# COMPACT_ATOMS: atom_id res chain seq x y z
N MET A 1 -19.70 -65.46 17.70
CA MET A 1 -18.53 -64.64 18.07
C MET A 1 -17.84 -63.93 16.90
N LYS A 2 -17.92 -64.43 15.71
CA LYS A 2 -17.29 -63.70 14.55
C LYS A 2 -18.02 -62.40 14.09
N LYS A 3 -19.28 -62.22 14.46
CA LYS A 3 -20.06 -61.02 14.08
C LYS A 3 -19.77 -59.78 14.91
N TYR A 4 -19.27 -59.95 16.11
CA TYR A 4 -18.95 -58.82 16.99
C TYR A 4 -17.54 -58.27 16.80
N PHE A 5 -16.67 -59.04 16.19
CA PHE A 5 -15.31 -58.60 15.90
C PHE A 5 -15.26 -57.59 14.76
N PHE A 6 -16.23 -57.63 13.86
CA PHE A 6 -16.30 -56.67 12.74
C PHE A 6 -16.86 -55.30 13.14
N LEU A 7 -17.65 -55.26 14.23
CA LEU A 7 -18.23 -54.03 14.75
C LEU A 7 -17.22 -53.18 15.54
N ILE A 8 -16.19 -53.79 16.09
CA ILE A 8 -15.15 -53.09 16.86
C ILE A 8 -14.12 -52.44 15.97
N ILE A 9 -13.93 -52.91 14.74
CA ILE A 9 -12.96 -52.38 13.80
C ILE A 9 -13.47 -51.10 13.11
N CYS A 10 -14.78 -50.88 13.02
CA CYS A 10 -15.35 -49.67 12.43
C CYS A 10 -15.32 -48.42 13.34
N SER A 11 -15.00 -48.58 14.63
CA SER A 11 -15.03 -47.47 15.59
C SER A 11 -13.73 -46.68 15.72
N ILE A 12 -12.67 -47.04 14.98
CA ILE A 12 -11.34 -46.47 15.17
C ILE A 12 -10.95 -45.52 14.02
N ILE A 13 -11.82 -45.28 13.03
CA ILE A 13 -11.50 -44.39 11.91
C ILE A 13 -12.29 -43.08 11.98
N THR A 14 -12.36 -42.49 13.15
CA THR A 14 -12.64 -41.05 13.24
C THR A 14 -11.38 -40.30 13.69
N ILE A 15 -10.33 -40.44 12.90
CA ILE A 15 -9.28 -39.42 12.94
C ILE A 15 -9.89 -38.24 12.23
N SER A 16 -10.57 -37.40 13.00
CA SER A 16 -10.92 -36.06 12.55
C SER A 16 -9.62 -35.36 12.24
N CYS A 17 -9.32 -35.22 10.96
CA CYS A 17 -8.38 -34.21 10.51
C CYS A 17 -8.95 -32.85 10.89
N SER A 18 -8.71 -32.42 12.10
CA SER A 18 -8.81 -30.99 12.44
C SER A 18 -7.63 -30.31 11.78
N SER A 19 -7.75 -30.02 10.50
CA SER A 19 -6.89 -29.06 9.87
C SER A 19 -7.19 -27.73 10.57
N SER A 20 -6.34 -27.36 11.51
CA SER A 20 -6.33 -26.01 12.05
C SER A 20 -5.88 -25.09 10.92
N LYS A 21 -6.81 -24.70 10.06
CA LYS A 21 -6.63 -23.53 9.22
C LYS A 21 -6.54 -22.38 10.21
N LYS A 22 -5.33 -21.84 10.40
CA LYS A 22 -5.19 -20.52 10.98
C LYS A 22 -6.07 -19.62 10.12
N GLU A 23 -7.14 -19.10 10.71
CA GLU A 23 -7.93 -18.06 10.05
C GLU A 23 -6.95 -16.97 9.63
N PRO A 24 -7.01 -16.51 8.37
CA PRO A 24 -6.17 -15.41 7.96
C PRO A 24 -6.51 -14.25 8.90
N GLN A 25 -5.52 -13.83 9.68
CA GLN A 25 -5.66 -12.68 10.55
C GLN A 25 -5.98 -11.50 9.65
N GLU A 26 -7.12 -10.87 9.86
CA GLU A 26 -7.54 -9.71 9.09
C GLU A 26 -6.55 -8.58 9.34
N ILE A 27 -5.76 -8.27 8.32
CA ILE A 27 -4.77 -7.21 8.38
C ILE A 27 -5.47 -5.92 7.99
N THR A 28 -5.49 -4.97 8.91
CA THR A 28 -5.96 -3.63 8.62
C THR A 28 -4.84 -2.82 7.99
N CYS A 29 -5.00 -2.47 6.70
CA CYS A 29 -4.12 -1.53 6.04
C CYS A 29 -4.32 -0.11 6.56
N PRO A 30 -3.26 0.70 6.71
CA PRO A 30 -3.40 2.11 6.99
C PRO A 30 -4.22 2.82 5.91
N ASP A 31 -5.05 3.77 6.33
CA ASP A 31 -5.75 4.64 5.40
C ASP A 31 -4.77 5.63 4.76
N VAL A 32 -4.90 5.82 3.46
CA VAL A 32 -4.06 6.76 2.72
C VAL A 32 -4.87 7.98 2.33
N VAL A 33 -4.38 9.13 2.72
CA VAL A 33 -4.98 10.42 2.38
C VAL A 33 -3.96 11.29 1.65
N ILE A 34 -4.36 11.83 0.53
CA ILE A 34 -3.56 12.82 -0.21
C ILE A 34 -4.03 14.21 0.21
N SER A 35 -3.13 14.97 0.83
CA SER A 35 -3.41 16.35 1.19
C SER A 35 -3.56 17.21 -0.06
N LYS A 36 -4.70 17.88 -0.20
CA LYS A 36 -4.98 18.78 -1.35
C LYS A 36 -3.99 19.94 -1.42
N GLU A 37 -3.50 20.39 -0.29
CA GLU A 37 -2.54 21.51 -0.22
C GLU A 37 -1.14 21.10 -0.71
N HIS A 38 -0.81 19.82 -0.60
CA HIS A 38 0.51 19.30 -0.96
C HIS A 38 0.49 18.32 -2.14
N GLN A 39 -0.63 18.25 -2.83
CA GLN A 39 -0.84 17.29 -3.93
C GLN A 39 0.00 17.63 -5.16
N SER A 40 0.33 18.89 -5.36
CA SER A 40 1.01 19.37 -6.56
C SER A 40 2.33 20.06 -6.23
N TYR A 41 3.33 19.80 -7.05
CA TYR A 41 4.63 20.44 -7.02
C TYR A 41 4.80 21.27 -8.27
N TYR A 42 5.12 22.56 -8.09
CA TYR A 42 5.37 23.51 -9.17
C TYR A 42 6.87 23.79 -9.26
N ALA A 43 7.49 23.36 -10.35
CA ALA A 43 8.90 23.60 -10.59
C ALA A 43 9.11 24.89 -11.36
N LEU A 44 10.00 25.72 -10.86
CA LEU A 44 10.43 26.94 -11.55
C LEU A 44 11.63 26.66 -12.46
N LEU A 45 11.80 27.46 -13.53
CA LEU A 45 13.01 27.47 -14.32
C LEU A 45 14.14 28.04 -13.49
N GLU A 46 15.34 27.47 -13.58
CA GLU A 46 16.49 27.83 -12.74
C GLU A 46 16.88 29.31 -12.79
N ASP A 47 16.63 30.00 -13.91
CA ASP A 47 17.04 31.38 -14.14
C ASP A 47 15.92 32.42 -13.99
N ALA A 48 14.74 32.03 -13.47
CA ALA A 48 13.55 32.82 -13.73
C ALA A 48 12.99 33.62 -12.55
N GLY A 49 13.53 33.50 -11.34
CA GLY A 49 12.95 34.17 -10.16
C GLY A 49 11.52 33.69 -9.84
N ASP A 50 10.84 34.40 -8.95
CA ASP A 50 9.50 34.00 -8.43
C ASP A 50 8.32 34.36 -9.37
N ASN A 51 8.55 34.43 -10.67
CA ASN A 51 7.48 34.77 -11.61
C ASN A 51 6.74 33.51 -12.10
N GLU A 52 5.43 33.47 -11.90
CA GLU A 52 4.56 32.37 -12.31
C GLU A 52 4.67 32.03 -13.81
N ASN A 53 5.06 32.95 -14.65
CA ASN A 53 5.26 32.76 -16.09
C ASN A 53 6.51 31.91 -16.43
N ASN A 54 7.32 31.59 -15.43
CA ASN A 54 8.59 30.88 -15.59
C ASN A 54 8.55 29.47 -14.98
N MET A 55 7.39 28.87 -14.91
CA MET A 55 7.24 27.49 -14.46
C MET A 55 7.76 26.51 -15.51
N SER A 56 8.54 25.54 -15.04
CA SER A 56 9.06 24.44 -15.87
C SER A 56 8.02 23.35 -16.09
N PHE A 57 7.47 22.86 -14.99
CA PHE A 57 6.45 21.80 -15.00
C PHE A 57 5.65 21.82 -13.71
N VAL A 58 4.55 21.12 -13.73
CA VAL A 58 3.79 20.75 -12.53
C VAL A 58 3.70 19.23 -12.41
N ALA A 59 4.04 18.70 -11.25
CA ALA A 59 3.86 17.28 -10.92
C ALA A 59 2.76 17.14 -9.88
N THR A 60 1.84 16.24 -10.11
CA THR A 60 0.68 16.04 -9.25
C THR A 60 0.54 14.56 -8.90
N ILE A 61 0.26 14.27 -7.63
CA ILE A 61 -0.13 12.92 -7.22
C ILE A 61 -1.55 12.67 -7.73
N ASN A 62 -1.68 11.74 -8.68
CA ASN A 62 -2.96 11.47 -9.32
C ASN A 62 -3.71 10.31 -8.67
N ASN A 63 -2.98 9.30 -8.25
CA ASN A 63 -3.56 8.09 -7.69
C ASN A 63 -2.57 7.37 -6.77
N PHE A 64 -3.09 6.48 -5.98
CA PHE A 64 -2.27 5.60 -5.14
C PHE A 64 -2.88 4.21 -5.03
N ASN A 65 -2.06 3.24 -4.67
CA ASN A 65 -2.49 1.90 -4.30
C ASN A 65 -1.72 1.46 -3.06
N MET A 66 -2.43 1.00 -2.04
CA MET A 66 -1.85 0.47 -0.82
C MET A 66 -2.08 -1.03 -0.72
N GLN A 67 -1.03 -1.77 -0.47
CA GLN A 67 -1.08 -3.20 -0.22
C GLN A 67 -0.41 -3.52 1.11
N CYS A 68 -1.04 -4.37 1.91
CA CYS A 68 -0.50 -4.81 3.17
C CYS A 68 -0.35 -6.31 3.19
N LYS A 69 0.73 -6.77 3.80
CA LYS A 69 1.05 -8.17 3.96
C LYS A 69 1.58 -8.42 5.37
N GLN A 70 1.03 -9.43 6.04
CA GLN A 70 1.56 -9.87 7.31
C GLN A 70 2.79 -10.75 7.09
N LYS A 71 3.85 -10.46 7.84
CA LYS A 71 5.04 -11.30 7.90
C LYS A 71 4.90 -12.35 9.01
N GLU A 72 5.72 -13.39 8.96
CA GLU A 72 5.76 -14.46 9.96
C GLU A 72 6.09 -13.98 11.38
N THR A 73 6.71 -12.81 11.50
CA THR A 73 7.13 -12.18 12.75
C THR A 73 6.08 -11.31 13.42
N SER A 74 4.82 -11.36 12.98
CA SER A 74 3.71 -10.46 13.38
C SER A 74 3.82 -9.03 12.87
N ASP A 75 4.87 -8.70 12.13
CA ASP A 75 5.02 -7.39 11.50
C ASP A 75 4.14 -7.28 10.25
N VAL A 76 3.67 -6.09 9.96
CA VAL A 76 2.91 -5.79 8.75
C VAL A 76 3.80 -5.01 7.79
N GLU A 77 3.98 -5.55 6.60
CA GLU A 77 4.63 -4.85 5.51
C GLU A 77 3.58 -4.13 4.66
N SER A 78 3.74 -2.83 4.52
CA SER A 78 2.86 -2.01 3.71
C SER A 78 3.62 -1.47 2.51
N VAL A 79 3.06 -1.64 1.32
CA VAL A 79 3.62 -1.12 0.07
C VAL A 79 2.67 -0.09 -0.48
N LEU A 80 3.16 1.13 -0.63
CA LEU A 80 2.42 2.25 -1.19
C LEU A 80 2.95 2.58 -2.59
N ASP A 81 2.14 2.35 -3.59
CA ASP A 81 2.40 2.78 -4.96
C ASP A 81 1.76 4.15 -5.20
N LEU A 82 2.55 5.10 -5.68
CA LEU A 82 2.09 6.44 -6.01
C LEU A 82 2.19 6.68 -7.51
N LEU A 83 1.13 7.19 -8.11
CA LEU A 83 1.13 7.63 -9.49
C LEU A 83 1.23 9.16 -9.54
N PHE A 84 2.33 9.64 -10.11
CA PHE A 84 2.54 11.04 -10.39
C PHE A 84 2.25 11.34 -11.87
N ILE A 85 1.62 12.45 -12.11
CA ILE A 85 1.48 13.00 -13.45
C ILE A 85 2.28 14.30 -13.50
N ALA A 86 3.26 14.36 -14.40
CA ALA A 86 4.07 15.55 -14.65
C ALA A 86 3.68 16.17 -15.99
N ASN A 87 3.26 17.43 -15.95
CA ASN A 87 2.90 18.19 -17.13
C ASN A 87 3.97 19.24 -17.40
N PRO A 88 4.64 19.21 -18.57
CA PRO A 88 5.57 20.26 -18.95
C PRO A 88 4.80 21.53 -19.27
N LEU A 89 5.26 22.64 -18.72
CA LEU A 89 4.76 23.99 -19.01
C LEU A 89 5.68 24.76 -19.96
N ASN A 90 6.80 24.12 -20.32
CA ASN A 90 7.78 24.65 -21.25
C ASN A 90 8.28 23.53 -22.16
N GLU A 91 8.39 23.79 -23.44
CA GLU A 91 8.80 22.81 -24.47
C GLU A 91 10.24 22.29 -24.28
N THR A 92 11.07 23.00 -23.53
CA THR A 92 12.45 22.61 -23.26
C THR A 92 12.60 21.57 -22.16
N VAL A 93 11.53 21.25 -21.41
CA VAL A 93 11.57 20.33 -20.30
C VAL A 93 11.66 18.90 -20.81
N LYS A 94 12.76 18.21 -20.50
CA LYS A 94 13.01 16.80 -20.88
C LYS A 94 13.15 15.90 -19.67
N LYS A 95 13.25 16.45 -18.47
CA LYS A 95 13.47 15.73 -17.24
C LYS A 95 12.70 16.39 -16.10
N TYR A 96 12.07 15.56 -15.28
CA TYR A 96 11.26 15.98 -14.14
C TYR A 96 11.92 15.52 -12.86
N ASN A 97 12.44 16.45 -12.08
CA ASN A 97 12.95 16.19 -10.73
C ASN A 97 12.09 16.92 -9.73
N PHE A 98 11.49 16.20 -8.80
CA PHE A 98 10.69 16.78 -7.74
C PHE A 98 10.79 15.92 -6.47
N ASN A 99 10.52 16.56 -5.35
CA ASN A 99 10.51 15.93 -4.04
C ASN A 99 9.09 15.64 -3.61
N TYR A 100 8.90 14.54 -2.92
CA TYR A 100 7.67 14.21 -2.23
C TYR A 100 7.96 13.68 -0.84
N PHE A 101 6.98 13.67 0.03
CA PHE A 101 7.10 13.11 1.36
C PHE A 101 5.88 12.27 1.71
N VAL A 102 6.09 11.32 2.60
CA VAL A 102 5.04 10.49 3.18
C VAL A 102 5.12 10.65 4.69
N SER A 103 4.03 11.02 5.31
CA SER A 103 3.90 11.09 6.77
C SER A 103 3.08 9.92 7.27
N ILE A 104 3.58 9.25 8.31
CA ILE A 104 2.87 8.18 8.99
C ILE A 104 2.37 8.76 10.32
N LEU A 105 1.05 8.80 10.46
CA LEU A 105 0.40 9.28 11.66
C LEU A 105 -0.12 8.10 12.48
N ASP A 106 -0.06 8.21 13.78
CA ASP A 106 -0.69 7.26 14.69
C ASP A 106 -2.19 7.57 14.89
N GLU A 107 -2.87 6.79 15.71
CA GLU A 107 -4.30 6.98 15.98
C GLU A 107 -4.64 8.33 16.65
N ASN A 108 -3.63 9.05 17.12
CA ASN A 108 -3.78 10.36 17.78
C ASN A 108 -3.44 11.53 16.86
N ASP A 109 -3.23 11.29 15.58
CA ASP A 109 -2.83 12.29 14.57
C ASP A 109 -1.48 13.01 14.87
N ASP A 110 -0.61 12.34 15.61
CA ASP A 110 0.74 12.86 15.93
C ASP A 110 1.82 12.29 15.00
#